data_672e9aedbd04aae6a5c9bfd361d089be
#
_entry.id   672e9aedbd04aae6a5c9bfd361d089be
#
_cell.length_a   1.000
_cell.length_b   1.000
_cell.length_c   1.000
_cell.angle_alpha   90.00
_cell.angle_beta   90.00
_cell.angle_gamma   90.00
#
_symmetry.space_group_name_H-M   'P 1'
#
loop_
_entity.id
_entity.type
_entity.pdbx_description
1 polymer ?
#
loop_
_entity_poly.entity_id
_entity_poly.type
_entity_poly.pdbx_seq_one_letter_code
_entity_poly.pdbx_strand_id
1 'polypeptide(L)'
;MEQAVSRRAFLAGVAGVIAASRHVRTQEIPTQTKRVEKLYKVTGSAEPNDLQFVSEGLWVLDQVDQPTNKAFLVKPEDGTVLREIQTEALHASGITYGNGALWIGSTKGRNAQDPPKTLKVDPRTGKTLKSWITPGSGLYGRMTVERGDTPSGAHGLKWVDGKYWMAVPAANKVFLMEPETGEIVRSIPGPGTTPRTHGMAIDKGMLWVINSDDRAIFKLDPKDGTVVSRIQLSKEDPAPHGLDIDAKGVLWYCDAATGWICKLA
;
A
#
# COMPACT_ATOMS: atom_id res chain seq x y z
N MET A 1 29.92 66.82 55.04
CA MET A 1 30.27 65.42 55.31
C MET A 1 29.67 64.59 54.17
N GLU A 2 30.48 64.42 53.12
CA GLU A 2 30.12 63.66 51.96
C GLU A 2 30.75 62.22 52.05
N GLN A 3 29.97 61.23 52.00
CA GLN A 3 30.45 59.82 51.92
C GLN A 3 30.50 59.39 50.47
N ALA A 4 31.68 59.00 50.02
CA ALA A 4 31.98 58.48 48.71
C ALA A 4 31.48 57.02 48.61
N VAL A 5 30.65 56.72 47.60
CA VAL A 5 30.19 55.33 47.26
C VAL A 5 31.11 54.77 46.20
N SER A 6 31.82 53.69 46.57
CA SER A 6 32.70 52.93 45.70
C SER A 6 31.89 52.09 44.71
N ARG A 7 32.15 52.23 43.41
CA ARG A 7 31.61 51.37 42.33
C ARG A 7 32.54 50.15 42.15
N ARG A 8 32.05 48.98 42.56
CA ARG A 8 32.69 47.71 42.16
C ARG A 8 32.12 47.28 40.81
N ALA A 9 32.97 47.16 39.82
CA ALA A 9 32.64 46.59 38.54
C ALA A 9 32.48 45.08 38.62
N PHE A 10 31.32 44.58 38.21
CA PHE A 10 31.06 43.15 38.07
C PHE A 10 31.39 42.76 36.61
N LEU A 11 32.46 42.01 36.39
CA LEU A 11 32.76 41.34 35.11
C LEU A 11 31.95 40.08 35.06
N ALA A 12 30.86 40.06 34.27
CA ALA A 12 30.13 38.84 33.92
C ALA A 12 30.80 38.17 32.72
N GLY A 13 31.43 37.04 32.96
CA GLY A 13 31.94 36.17 31.91
C GLY A 13 30.80 35.52 31.13
N VAL A 14 30.68 35.82 29.86
CA VAL A 14 29.78 35.11 28.93
C VAL A 14 30.44 33.80 28.53
N ALA A 15 30.04 32.70 29.14
CA ALA A 15 30.39 31.35 28.66
C ALA A 15 29.59 31.05 27.37
N GLY A 16 30.25 31.13 26.24
CA GLY A 16 29.67 30.74 24.96
C GLY A 16 29.39 29.25 24.91
N VAL A 17 28.12 28.87 24.93
CA VAL A 17 27.69 27.50 24.65
C VAL A 17 27.79 27.30 23.14
N ILE A 18 28.83 26.60 22.69
CA ILE A 18 28.91 26.11 21.31
C ILE A 18 27.90 24.97 21.18
N ALA A 19 26.72 25.27 20.64
CA ALA A 19 25.78 24.27 20.24
C ALA A 19 26.34 23.51 19.03
N ALA A 20 26.89 22.32 19.25
CA ALA A 20 27.25 21.43 18.18
C ALA A 20 25.96 20.98 17.44
N SER A 21 25.68 21.59 16.31
CA SER A 21 24.63 21.14 15.40
C SER A 21 25.01 19.75 14.91
N ARG A 22 24.39 18.72 15.49
CA ARG A 22 24.42 17.37 14.93
C ARG A 22 23.72 17.42 13.58
N HIS A 23 24.48 17.45 12.52
CA HIS A 23 23.96 17.16 11.18
C HIS A 23 23.47 15.72 11.20
N VAL A 24 22.18 15.55 11.35
CA VAL A 24 21.52 14.27 11.06
C VAL A 24 21.72 14.07 9.56
N ARG A 25 22.71 13.26 9.17
CA ARG A 25 22.80 12.77 7.81
C ARG A 25 21.53 11.95 7.58
N THR A 26 20.59 12.47 6.82
CA THR A 26 19.53 11.68 6.23
C THR A 26 20.23 10.60 5.39
N GLN A 27 20.17 9.36 5.86
CA GLN A 27 20.74 8.22 5.14
C GLN A 27 20.00 8.14 3.81
N GLU A 28 20.72 8.31 2.70
CA GLU A 28 20.13 8.14 1.37
C GLU A 28 19.56 6.72 1.24
N ILE A 29 18.27 6.62 0.87
CA ILE A 29 17.61 5.34 0.66
C ILE A 29 18.24 4.67 -0.58
N PRO A 30 18.84 3.47 -0.44
CA PRO A 30 19.38 2.73 -1.56
C PRO A 30 18.32 2.55 -2.64
N THR A 31 18.57 3.10 -3.83
CA THR A 31 17.63 3.10 -4.93
C THR A 31 18.15 2.21 -6.06
N GLN A 32 17.30 1.31 -6.53
CA GLN A 32 17.57 0.42 -7.65
C GLN A 32 16.65 0.78 -8.81
N THR A 33 17.11 0.53 -10.03
CA THR A 33 16.28 0.50 -11.24
C THR A 33 16.14 -0.96 -11.67
N LYS A 34 14.99 -1.33 -12.21
CA LYS A 34 14.71 -2.65 -12.76
C LYS A 34 14.11 -2.51 -14.14
N ARG A 35 14.41 -3.45 -15.03
CA ARG A 35 13.73 -3.53 -16.31
C ARG A 35 12.30 -4.03 -16.09
N VAL A 36 11.34 -3.32 -16.67
CA VAL A 36 9.94 -3.72 -16.68
C VAL A 36 9.66 -4.56 -17.92
N GLU A 37 9.10 -5.74 -17.71
CA GLU A 37 8.61 -6.60 -18.78
C GLU A 37 7.08 -6.61 -18.73
N LYS A 38 6.45 -6.10 -19.80
CA LYS A 38 4.99 -6.19 -20.03
C LYS A 38 4.68 -7.60 -20.48
N LEU A 39 3.80 -8.31 -19.78
CA LEU A 39 3.47 -9.70 -20.07
C LEU A 39 2.20 -9.80 -20.91
N TYR A 40 1.06 -9.46 -20.31
CA TYR A 40 -0.25 -9.58 -20.95
C TYR A 40 -1.25 -8.63 -20.30
N LYS A 41 -2.43 -8.54 -20.92
CA LYS A 41 -3.65 -7.97 -20.33
C LYS A 41 -4.64 -9.09 -20.12
N VAL A 42 -5.34 -9.09 -18.98
CA VAL A 42 -6.33 -10.11 -18.68
C VAL A 42 -7.61 -9.84 -19.45
N THR A 43 -8.08 -10.81 -20.21
CA THR A 43 -9.36 -10.68 -20.94
C THR A 43 -10.51 -10.48 -19.98
N GLY A 44 -11.28 -9.42 -20.17
CA GLY A 44 -12.42 -9.06 -19.33
C GLY A 44 -12.08 -8.18 -18.12
N SER A 45 -10.79 -7.93 -17.82
CA SER A 45 -10.36 -6.94 -16.84
C SER A 45 -10.13 -5.60 -17.53
N ALA A 46 -10.70 -4.54 -16.98
CA ALA A 46 -10.51 -3.17 -17.47
C ALA A 46 -9.44 -2.42 -16.67
N GLU A 47 -9.45 -2.59 -15.35
CA GLU A 47 -8.61 -1.85 -14.40
C GLU A 47 -7.99 -2.80 -13.36
N PRO A 48 -7.00 -3.66 -13.74
CA PRO A 48 -6.35 -4.55 -12.78
C PRO A 48 -5.66 -3.74 -11.69
N ASN A 49 -6.10 -3.91 -10.45
CA ASN A 49 -5.69 -3.03 -9.36
C ASN A 49 -4.83 -3.71 -8.30
N ASP A 50 -4.98 -5.02 -8.07
CA ASP A 50 -4.09 -5.78 -7.19
C ASP A 50 -3.91 -7.22 -7.63
N LEU A 51 -2.86 -7.87 -7.11
CA LEU A 51 -2.40 -9.21 -7.49
C LEU A 51 -2.23 -10.11 -6.28
N GLN A 52 -2.54 -11.42 -6.46
CA GLN A 52 -2.23 -12.44 -5.47
C GLN A 52 -1.89 -13.77 -6.12
N PHE A 53 -0.65 -14.22 -5.99
CA PHE A 53 -0.25 -15.57 -6.36
C PHE A 53 -0.84 -16.61 -5.39
N VAL A 54 -1.34 -17.69 -5.96
CA VAL A 54 -1.78 -18.91 -5.26
C VAL A 54 -1.24 -20.13 -6.00
N SER A 55 -1.39 -21.33 -5.41
CA SER A 55 -0.93 -22.58 -6.06
C SER A 55 -1.57 -22.84 -7.41
N GLU A 56 -2.81 -22.38 -7.62
CA GLU A 56 -3.56 -22.59 -8.87
C GLU A 56 -3.26 -21.54 -9.95
N GLY A 57 -2.61 -20.41 -9.61
CA GLY A 57 -2.35 -19.33 -10.56
C GLY A 57 -2.18 -17.96 -9.91
N LEU A 58 -2.58 -16.93 -10.64
CA LEU A 58 -2.53 -15.54 -10.20
C LEU A 58 -3.94 -14.96 -10.13
N TRP A 59 -4.38 -14.53 -8.96
CA TRP A 59 -5.57 -13.69 -8.85
C TRP A 59 -5.24 -12.26 -9.28
N VAL A 60 -6.09 -11.71 -10.14
CA VAL A 60 -6.05 -10.32 -10.58
C VAL A 60 -7.38 -9.69 -10.19
N LEU A 61 -7.33 -8.70 -9.32
CA LEU A 61 -8.51 -7.94 -8.89
C LEU A 61 -8.75 -6.79 -9.84
N ASP A 62 -9.98 -6.71 -10.36
CA ASP A 62 -10.40 -5.63 -11.25
C ASP A 62 -11.13 -4.55 -10.47
N GLN A 63 -10.77 -3.28 -10.69
CA GLN A 63 -11.42 -2.13 -10.05
C GLN A 63 -12.28 -1.38 -11.05
N VAL A 64 -13.56 -1.66 -11.05
CA VAL A 64 -14.53 -0.93 -11.88
C VAL A 64 -15.63 -0.32 -11.01
N ASP A 65 -16.22 0.79 -11.45
CA ASP A 65 -17.24 1.48 -10.67
C ASP A 65 -18.64 0.86 -10.80
N GLN A 66 -18.81 -0.30 -11.47
CA GLN A 66 -20.14 -0.84 -11.80
C GLN A 66 -20.25 -2.35 -11.68
N PRO A 67 -21.47 -2.78 -11.35
CA PRO A 67 -22.13 -2.70 -10.04
C PRO A 67 -21.46 -3.66 -9.05
N THR A 68 -20.57 -4.49 -9.57
CA THR A 68 -19.77 -5.47 -8.80
C THR A 68 -18.39 -5.56 -9.39
N ASN A 69 -17.37 -5.56 -8.55
CA ASN A 69 -16.00 -5.80 -8.97
C ASN A 69 -15.75 -7.28 -9.18
N LYS A 70 -14.89 -7.59 -10.14
CA LYS A 70 -14.51 -8.95 -10.50
C LYS A 70 -13.12 -9.29 -9.98
N ALA A 71 -12.88 -10.58 -9.76
CA ALA A 71 -11.53 -11.11 -9.61
C ALA A 71 -11.36 -12.27 -10.56
N PHE A 72 -10.21 -12.31 -11.24
CA PHE A 72 -9.85 -13.29 -12.24
C PHE A 72 -8.72 -14.16 -11.71
N LEU A 73 -8.91 -15.47 -11.64
CA LEU A 73 -7.80 -16.40 -11.50
C LEU A 73 -7.26 -16.71 -12.89
N VAL A 74 -6.00 -16.42 -13.14
CA VAL A 74 -5.38 -16.60 -14.46
C VAL A 74 -4.13 -17.47 -14.38
N LYS A 75 -3.75 -18.05 -15.52
CA LYS A 75 -2.42 -18.65 -15.68
C LYS A 75 -1.37 -17.55 -15.70
N PRO A 76 -0.32 -17.61 -14.86
CA PRO A 76 0.71 -16.57 -14.83
C PRO A 76 1.50 -16.45 -16.15
N GLU A 77 1.58 -17.53 -16.92
CA GLU A 77 2.40 -17.60 -18.14
C GLU A 77 1.84 -16.75 -19.28
N ASP A 78 0.52 -16.70 -19.42
CA ASP A 78 -0.13 -16.10 -20.59
C ASP A 78 -1.41 -15.31 -20.29
N GLY A 79 -1.83 -15.25 -19.02
CA GLY A 79 -3.05 -14.52 -18.62
C GLY A 79 -4.36 -15.23 -18.97
N THR A 80 -4.32 -16.50 -19.41
CA THR A 80 -5.54 -17.29 -19.68
C THR A 80 -6.40 -17.36 -18.44
N VAL A 81 -7.66 -16.95 -18.53
CA VAL A 81 -8.62 -16.95 -17.42
C VAL A 81 -9.03 -18.39 -17.09
N LEU A 82 -8.75 -18.82 -15.87
CA LEU A 82 -9.15 -20.11 -15.31
C LEU A 82 -10.49 -20.02 -14.56
N ARG A 83 -10.73 -18.87 -13.92
CA ARG A 83 -11.96 -18.60 -13.16
C ARG A 83 -12.20 -17.10 -13.10
N GLU A 84 -13.47 -16.72 -13.17
CA GLU A 84 -13.95 -15.37 -12.89
C GLU A 84 -14.96 -15.47 -11.75
N ILE A 85 -14.87 -14.56 -10.80
CA ILE A 85 -15.88 -14.38 -9.75
C ILE A 85 -16.31 -12.92 -9.68
N GLN A 86 -17.57 -12.68 -9.34
CA GLN A 86 -18.08 -11.36 -8.99
C GLN A 86 -18.08 -11.22 -7.47
N THR A 87 -17.70 -10.05 -6.98
CA THR A 87 -17.63 -9.75 -5.55
C THR A 87 -18.51 -8.57 -5.20
N GLU A 88 -18.93 -8.47 -3.94
CA GLU A 88 -19.72 -7.34 -3.43
C GLU A 88 -18.85 -6.13 -3.04
N ALA A 89 -17.54 -6.18 -3.30
CA ALA A 89 -16.65 -5.07 -3.04
C ALA A 89 -17.01 -3.86 -3.91
N LEU A 90 -16.86 -2.67 -3.33
CA LEU A 90 -17.14 -1.41 -4.02
C LEU A 90 -15.83 -0.71 -4.34
N HIS A 91 -15.54 -0.54 -5.63
CA HIS A 91 -14.28 0.01 -6.10
C HIS A 91 -13.09 -0.74 -5.45
N ALA A 92 -13.05 -2.05 -5.71
CA ALA A 92 -12.11 -2.98 -5.08
C ALA A 92 -10.66 -2.63 -5.44
N SER A 93 -9.77 -2.57 -4.45
CA SER A 93 -8.39 -2.16 -4.69
C SER A 93 -7.32 -3.07 -4.12
N GLY A 94 -7.65 -3.95 -3.19
CA GLY A 94 -6.70 -4.89 -2.61
C GLY A 94 -7.22 -6.30 -2.56
N ILE A 95 -6.37 -7.30 -2.88
CA ILE A 95 -6.71 -8.71 -2.78
C ILE A 95 -5.58 -9.50 -2.12
N THR A 96 -5.94 -10.42 -1.23
CA THR A 96 -5.01 -11.43 -0.74
C THR A 96 -5.73 -12.75 -0.46
N TYR A 97 -4.99 -13.85 -0.36
CA TYR A 97 -5.53 -15.17 -0.07
C TYR A 97 -4.95 -15.72 1.23
N GLY A 98 -5.82 -16.19 2.11
CA GLY A 98 -5.42 -16.81 3.36
C GLY A 98 -6.59 -17.50 4.07
N ASN A 99 -6.29 -18.54 4.84
CA ASN A 99 -7.31 -19.36 5.54
C ASN A 99 -8.45 -19.82 4.62
N GLY A 100 -8.12 -20.23 3.38
CA GLY A 100 -9.08 -20.75 2.43
C GLY A 100 -10.05 -19.72 1.83
N ALA A 101 -9.82 -18.44 2.03
CA ALA A 101 -10.67 -17.35 1.54
C ALA A 101 -9.84 -16.26 0.83
N LEU A 102 -10.49 -15.53 -0.06
CA LEU A 102 -9.98 -14.24 -0.52
C LEU A 102 -10.37 -13.15 0.48
N TRP A 103 -9.49 -12.19 0.65
CA TRP A 103 -9.71 -10.98 1.42
C TRP A 103 -9.61 -9.82 0.47
N ILE A 104 -10.69 -9.03 0.36
CA ILE A 104 -10.80 -7.96 -0.64
C ILE A 104 -11.13 -6.64 0.05
N GLY A 105 -10.33 -5.62 -0.23
CA GLY A 105 -10.53 -4.26 0.26
C GLY A 105 -11.38 -3.44 -0.69
N SER A 106 -12.43 -2.79 -0.16
CA SER A 106 -13.18 -1.75 -0.86
C SER A 106 -12.59 -0.38 -0.54
N THR A 107 -12.44 0.47 -1.54
CA THR A 107 -12.05 1.87 -1.30
C THR A 107 -13.26 2.76 -1.09
N LYS A 108 -14.43 2.36 -1.57
CA LYS A 108 -15.69 3.10 -1.40
C LYS A 108 -16.65 2.35 -0.48
N GLY A 109 -17.52 3.10 0.20
CA GLY A 109 -18.74 2.63 0.82
C GLY A 109 -19.95 3.01 -0.04
N ARG A 110 -21.13 2.48 0.27
CA ARG A 110 -22.37 2.86 -0.44
C ARG A 110 -22.81 4.28 -0.11
N ASN A 111 -22.58 4.69 1.13
CA ASN A 111 -22.92 6.01 1.65
C ASN A 111 -22.20 6.24 3.00
N ALA A 112 -22.45 7.35 3.67
CA ALA A 112 -21.83 7.69 4.94
C ALA A 112 -22.18 6.70 6.08
N GLN A 113 -23.31 6.02 6.02
CA GLN A 113 -23.74 5.03 7.00
C GLN A 113 -23.23 3.62 6.68
N ASP A 114 -22.74 3.40 5.48
CA ASP A 114 -22.12 2.15 5.01
C ASP A 114 -20.71 2.43 4.45
N PRO A 115 -19.72 2.66 5.33
CA PRO A 115 -18.38 3.06 4.95
C PRO A 115 -17.62 1.92 4.23
N PRO A 116 -16.43 2.20 3.69
CA PRO A 116 -15.57 1.18 3.06
C PRO A 116 -15.33 -0.02 3.96
N LYS A 117 -15.33 -1.21 3.38
CA LYS A 117 -15.19 -2.49 4.09
C LYS A 117 -14.08 -3.34 3.50
N THR A 118 -13.51 -4.19 4.33
CA THR A 118 -12.73 -5.34 3.92
C THR A 118 -13.63 -6.58 4.02
N LEU A 119 -13.66 -7.39 2.96
CA LEU A 119 -14.53 -8.55 2.83
C LEU A 119 -13.73 -9.84 2.85
N LYS A 120 -14.22 -10.84 3.57
CA LYS A 120 -13.82 -12.25 3.43
C LYS A 120 -14.74 -12.89 2.40
N VAL A 121 -14.18 -13.45 1.33
CA VAL A 121 -14.93 -13.88 0.14
C VAL A 121 -14.60 -15.34 -0.19
N ASP A 122 -15.61 -16.12 -0.54
CA ASP A 122 -15.42 -17.48 -1.05
C ASP A 122 -14.74 -17.41 -2.45
N PRO A 123 -13.56 -18.03 -2.63
CA PRO A 123 -12.79 -17.92 -3.87
C PRO A 123 -13.41 -18.67 -5.07
N ARG A 124 -14.45 -19.45 -4.85
CA ARG A 124 -15.16 -20.20 -5.92
C ARG A 124 -16.38 -19.46 -6.41
N THR A 125 -17.07 -18.75 -5.51
CA THR A 125 -18.39 -18.18 -5.81
C THR A 125 -18.41 -16.65 -5.79
N GLY A 126 -17.40 -16.00 -5.19
CA GLY A 126 -17.38 -14.55 -4.98
C GLY A 126 -18.29 -14.08 -3.84
N LYS A 127 -19.01 -15.00 -3.17
CA LYS A 127 -19.91 -14.66 -2.07
C LYS A 127 -19.15 -14.13 -0.86
N THR A 128 -19.60 -13.01 -0.31
CA THR A 128 -19.10 -12.48 0.96
C THR A 128 -19.48 -13.40 2.11
N LEU A 129 -18.48 -13.90 2.82
CA LEU A 129 -18.65 -14.72 4.02
C LEU A 129 -18.74 -13.88 5.30
N LYS A 130 -17.96 -12.77 5.33
CA LYS A 130 -17.91 -11.83 6.45
C LYS A 130 -17.33 -10.49 5.96
N SER A 131 -17.62 -9.43 6.67
CA SER A 131 -17.05 -8.12 6.37
C SER A 131 -16.80 -7.29 7.64
N TRP A 132 -15.84 -6.37 7.56
CA TRP A 132 -15.47 -5.44 8.60
C TRP A 132 -15.36 -4.05 8.02
N ILE A 133 -15.71 -3.03 8.79
CA ILE A 133 -15.40 -1.64 8.44
C ILE A 133 -13.89 -1.51 8.37
N THR A 134 -13.38 -0.91 7.30
CA THR A 134 -11.95 -0.65 7.13
C THR A 134 -11.51 0.44 8.11
N PRO A 135 -10.63 0.13 9.09
CA PRO A 135 -10.15 1.14 10.03
C PRO A 135 -9.31 2.19 9.31
N GLY A 136 -9.42 3.44 9.74
CA GLY A 136 -8.68 4.56 9.15
C GLY A 136 -9.17 4.97 7.76
N SER A 137 -10.25 4.36 7.25
CA SER A 137 -10.90 4.84 6.03
C SER A 137 -11.43 6.27 6.22
N GLY A 138 -11.40 7.05 5.15
CA GLY A 138 -11.80 8.45 5.20
C GLY A 138 -11.55 9.12 3.86
N LEU A 139 -11.40 10.43 3.87
CA LEU A 139 -11.02 11.18 2.68
C LEU A 139 -9.51 11.19 2.53
N TYR A 140 -9.02 11.04 1.30
CA TYR A 140 -7.68 11.50 0.98
C TYR A 140 -7.62 12.98 1.31
N GLY A 141 -6.66 13.42 2.08
CA GLY A 141 -6.30 14.81 2.11
C GLY A 141 -6.07 15.27 0.67
N ARG A 142 -6.40 16.52 0.37
CA ARG A 142 -6.30 17.08 -0.98
C ARG A 142 -4.98 16.71 -1.63
N MET A 143 -5.02 15.73 -2.50
CA MET A 143 -3.83 15.30 -3.22
C MET A 143 -3.50 16.24 -4.36
N THR A 144 -4.51 16.79 -5.03
CA THR A 144 -4.43 17.89 -5.99
C THR A 144 -5.74 18.66 -5.99
N VAL A 145 -5.71 19.93 -6.43
CA VAL A 145 -6.91 20.76 -6.61
C VAL A 145 -7.92 20.10 -7.57
N GLU A 146 -7.44 19.25 -8.48
CA GLU A 146 -8.22 18.58 -9.50
C GLU A 146 -8.95 17.34 -9.00
N ARG A 147 -8.40 16.63 -8.01
CA ARG A 147 -8.98 15.39 -7.48
C ARG A 147 -9.98 15.60 -6.35
N GLY A 148 -9.92 16.75 -5.66
CA GLY A 148 -10.77 17.02 -4.51
C GLY A 148 -10.61 16.01 -3.37
N ASP A 149 -11.59 15.96 -2.49
CA ASP A 149 -11.65 14.97 -1.43
C ASP A 149 -12.23 13.65 -1.97
N THR A 150 -11.41 12.62 -2.09
CA THR A 150 -11.84 11.30 -2.57
C THR A 150 -11.95 10.33 -1.40
N PRO A 151 -13.08 9.67 -1.20
CA PRO A 151 -13.20 8.60 -0.21
C PRO A 151 -12.18 7.50 -0.50
N SER A 152 -11.53 7.01 0.55
CA SER A 152 -10.57 5.93 0.44
C SER A 152 -10.66 4.98 1.62
N GLY A 153 -10.84 3.71 1.29
CA GLY A 153 -10.76 2.60 2.22
C GLY A 153 -9.44 1.83 2.08
N ALA A 154 -9.54 0.49 2.11
CA ALA A 154 -8.40 -0.40 1.93
C ALA A 154 -7.95 -0.42 0.47
N HIS A 155 -6.65 -0.26 0.27
CA HIS A 155 -5.95 -0.57 -0.98
C HIS A 155 -5.25 -1.92 -0.86
N GLY A 156 -3.99 -2.07 -1.28
CA GLY A 156 -3.31 -3.37 -1.27
C GLY A 156 -3.47 -4.16 0.03
N LEU A 157 -3.67 -5.46 -0.10
CA LEU A 157 -3.70 -6.42 0.99
C LEU A 157 -2.61 -7.48 0.79
N LYS A 158 -2.03 -7.98 1.90
CA LYS A 158 -1.07 -9.09 1.82
C LYS A 158 -1.11 -9.98 3.05
N TRP A 159 -1.46 -11.25 2.84
CA TRP A 159 -1.51 -12.27 3.87
C TRP A 159 -0.11 -12.69 4.34
N VAL A 160 0.06 -12.84 5.66
CA VAL A 160 1.28 -13.34 6.30
C VAL A 160 0.94 -13.95 7.67
N ASP A 161 1.40 -15.17 7.93
CA ASP A 161 1.36 -15.82 9.25
C ASP A 161 0.00 -15.70 9.97
N GLY A 162 -1.09 -16.00 9.25
CA GLY A 162 -2.44 -15.98 9.82
C GLY A 162 -3.07 -14.60 9.97
N LYS A 163 -2.39 -13.54 9.53
CA LYS A 163 -2.83 -12.14 9.52
C LYS A 163 -2.70 -11.54 8.12
N TYR A 164 -3.13 -10.29 7.95
CA TYR A 164 -2.87 -9.58 6.70
C TYR A 164 -2.47 -8.14 6.93
N TRP A 165 -1.51 -7.70 6.12
CA TRP A 165 -1.21 -6.28 5.98
C TRP A 165 -2.24 -5.63 5.08
N MET A 166 -2.59 -4.37 5.37
CA MET A 166 -3.58 -3.57 4.65
C MET A 166 -3.11 -2.13 4.52
N ALA A 167 -2.95 -1.65 3.30
CA ALA A 167 -2.67 -0.24 3.05
C ALA A 167 -3.95 0.59 3.14
N VAL A 168 -3.91 1.68 3.91
CA VAL A 168 -5.03 2.62 4.02
C VAL A 168 -4.51 4.04 3.77
N PRO A 169 -4.56 4.51 2.52
CA PRO A 169 -4.03 5.81 2.14
C PRO A 169 -4.61 6.98 2.91
N ALA A 170 -5.92 6.98 3.20
CA ALA A 170 -6.55 8.04 3.98
C ALA A 170 -5.91 8.23 5.37
N ALA A 171 -5.41 7.16 5.98
CA ALA A 171 -4.68 7.19 7.24
C ALA A 171 -3.17 7.41 7.05
N ASN A 172 -2.66 7.34 5.82
CA ASN A 172 -1.23 7.26 5.49
C ASN A 172 -0.50 6.17 6.29
N LYS A 173 -1.13 4.98 6.38
CA LYS A 173 -0.63 3.85 7.19
C LYS A 173 -0.80 2.53 6.47
N VAL A 174 0.02 1.58 6.89
CA VAL A 174 -0.15 0.16 6.60
C VAL A 174 -0.42 -0.54 7.93
N PHE A 175 -1.58 -1.20 8.02
CA PHE A 175 -2.04 -1.89 9.23
C PHE A 175 -1.80 -3.40 9.10
N LEU A 176 -1.32 -4.04 10.17
CA LEU A 176 -1.41 -5.48 10.35
C LEU A 176 -2.72 -5.80 11.04
N MET A 177 -3.55 -6.62 10.41
CA MET A 177 -4.93 -6.89 10.81
C MET A 177 -5.11 -8.30 11.35
N GLU A 178 -5.91 -8.42 12.41
CA GLU A 178 -6.46 -9.70 12.84
C GLU A 178 -7.66 -10.06 11.96
N PRO A 179 -7.60 -11.16 11.18
CA PRO A 179 -8.62 -11.44 10.15
C PRO A 179 -9.99 -11.78 10.73
N GLU A 180 -10.08 -12.42 11.89
CA GLU A 180 -11.37 -12.86 12.41
C GLU A 180 -12.12 -11.77 13.18
N THR A 181 -11.43 -10.76 13.71
CA THR A 181 -12.04 -9.65 14.46
C THR A 181 -12.05 -8.34 13.66
N GLY A 182 -11.15 -8.17 12.68
CA GLY A 182 -10.95 -6.90 11.96
C GLY A 182 -10.20 -5.86 12.80
N GLU A 183 -9.56 -6.27 13.89
CA GLU A 183 -8.80 -5.39 14.76
C GLU A 183 -7.40 -5.11 14.24
N ILE A 184 -6.89 -3.92 14.54
CA ILE A 184 -5.51 -3.55 14.24
C ILE A 184 -4.59 -4.17 15.27
N VAL A 185 -3.69 -5.07 14.82
CA VAL A 185 -2.62 -5.63 15.66
C VAL A 185 -1.47 -4.64 15.78
N ARG A 186 -1.12 -3.98 14.67
CA ARG A 186 -0.02 -3.02 14.59
C ARG A 186 -0.20 -2.11 13.38
N SER A 187 0.45 -0.95 13.40
CA SER A 187 0.53 -0.05 12.24
C SER A 187 1.94 0.46 12.02
N ILE A 188 2.28 0.69 10.77
CA ILE A 188 3.51 1.36 10.34
C ILE A 188 3.14 2.53 9.41
N PRO A 189 4.02 3.55 9.27
CA PRO A 189 3.81 4.62 8.29
C PRO A 189 3.74 4.07 6.86
N GLY A 190 2.93 4.68 6.02
CA GLY A 190 2.99 4.47 4.56
C GLY A 190 4.28 5.08 4.00
N PRO A 191 5.00 4.38 3.09
CA PRO A 191 6.22 4.93 2.49
C PRO A 191 5.91 5.94 1.39
N GLY A 192 6.90 6.80 1.11
CA GLY A 192 6.87 7.72 -0.02
C GLY A 192 6.53 9.15 0.37
N THR A 193 6.35 9.99 -0.66
CA THR A 193 6.17 11.44 -0.51
C THR A 193 4.70 11.84 -0.40
N THR A 194 3.79 10.94 -0.79
CA THR A 194 2.33 11.13 -0.74
C THR A 194 1.65 9.96 -0.07
N PRO A 195 0.41 10.08 0.43
CA PRO A 195 -0.34 8.99 1.01
C PRO A 195 -0.94 8.03 -0.04
N ARG A 196 -0.16 7.64 -1.07
CA ARG A 196 -0.61 6.80 -2.19
C ARG A 196 -0.07 5.37 -2.12
N THR A 197 -0.12 4.77 -0.92
CA THR A 197 0.23 3.36 -0.73
C THR A 197 -0.80 2.44 -1.38
N HIS A 198 -0.32 1.47 -2.17
CA HIS A 198 -1.14 0.52 -2.92
C HIS A 198 -0.69 -0.93 -2.68
N GLY A 199 -0.44 -1.68 -3.73
CA GLY A 199 -0.11 -3.08 -3.69
C GLY A 199 1.07 -3.43 -2.81
N MET A 200 1.06 -4.65 -2.27
CA MET A 200 2.08 -5.14 -1.34
C MET A 200 2.50 -6.56 -1.65
N ALA A 201 3.76 -6.89 -1.34
CA ALA A 201 4.31 -8.23 -1.36
C ALA A 201 5.15 -8.50 -0.11
N ILE A 202 5.34 -9.78 0.23
CA ILE A 202 6.24 -10.22 1.32
C ILE A 202 7.37 -11.05 0.71
N ASP A 203 8.60 -10.68 1.03
CA ASP A 203 9.79 -11.46 0.68
C ASP A 203 10.75 -11.54 1.86
N LYS A 204 11.05 -12.77 2.31
CA LYS A 204 12.02 -13.03 3.39
C LYS A 204 11.78 -12.18 4.64
N GLY A 205 10.50 -12.06 5.02
CA GLY A 205 10.08 -11.29 6.19
C GLY A 205 10.09 -9.77 6.01
N MET A 206 10.42 -9.26 4.83
CA MET A 206 10.36 -7.84 4.48
C MET A 206 9.08 -7.52 3.74
N LEU A 207 8.54 -6.34 3.94
CA LEU A 207 7.33 -5.86 3.27
C LEU A 207 7.72 -4.95 2.10
N TRP A 208 7.26 -5.30 0.90
CA TRP A 208 7.34 -4.44 -0.28
C TRP A 208 6.02 -3.70 -0.44
N VAL A 209 6.06 -2.40 -0.65
CA VAL A 209 4.88 -1.52 -0.75
C VAL A 209 5.04 -0.56 -1.91
N ILE A 210 4.05 -0.50 -2.78
CA ILE A 210 3.97 0.51 -3.83
C ILE A 210 3.52 1.85 -3.25
N ASN A 211 4.19 2.94 -3.66
CA ASN A 211 3.60 4.26 -3.71
C ASN A 211 3.43 4.64 -5.19
N SER A 212 2.18 4.74 -5.63
CA SER A 212 1.86 4.93 -7.06
C SER A 212 2.25 6.31 -7.58
N ASP A 213 2.11 7.37 -6.77
CA ASP A 213 2.48 8.73 -7.17
C ASP A 213 3.99 8.87 -7.31
N ASP A 214 4.75 8.26 -6.41
CA ASP A 214 6.22 8.22 -6.49
C ASP A 214 6.72 7.26 -7.58
N ARG A 215 5.84 6.44 -8.16
CA ARG A 215 6.20 5.36 -9.11
C ARG A 215 7.31 4.48 -8.55
N ALA A 216 7.24 4.16 -7.28
CA ALA A 216 8.28 3.46 -6.55
C ALA A 216 7.73 2.30 -5.74
N ILE A 217 8.55 1.26 -5.59
CA ILE A 217 8.27 0.10 -4.76
C ILE A 217 9.30 0.11 -3.62
N PHE A 218 8.83 0.33 -2.41
CA PHE A 218 9.65 0.47 -1.21
C PHE A 218 9.76 -0.87 -0.49
N LYS A 219 10.96 -1.21 -0.06
CA LYS A 219 11.21 -2.34 0.85
C LYS A 219 11.28 -1.82 2.28
N LEU A 220 10.42 -2.35 3.16
CA LEU A 220 10.27 -1.89 4.53
C LEU A 220 10.62 -3.00 5.53
N ASP A 221 11.19 -2.62 6.67
CA ASP A 221 11.14 -3.45 7.87
C ASP A 221 9.70 -3.41 8.42
N PRO A 222 8.99 -4.55 8.50
CA PRO A 222 7.61 -4.56 8.98
C PRO A 222 7.46 -4.28 10.48
N LYS A 223 8.55 -4.16 11.23
CA LYS A 223 8.51 -3.84 12.67
C LYS A 223 8.12 -2.39 12.92
N ASP A 224 8.67 -1.47 12.14
CA ASP A 224 8.53 -0.03 12.37
C ASP A 224 8.26 0.79 11.08
N GLY A 225 8.33 0.16 9.89
CA GLY A 225 8.16 0.82 8.61
C GLY A 225 9.42 1.50 8.09
N THR A 226 10.59 1.24 8.69
CA THR A 226 11.87 1.77 8.19
C THR A 226 12.08 1.35 6.74
N VAL A 227 12.31 2.32 5.86
CA VAL A 227 12.61 2.09 4.45
C VAL A 227 14.05 1.61 4.31
N VAL A 228 14.23 0.37 3.85
CA VAL A 228 15.54 -0.26 3.65
C VAL A 228 16.10 0.03 2.26
N SER A 229 15.24 0.00 1.24
CA SER A 229 15.59 0.30 -0.14
C SER A 229 14.34 0.61 -0.95
N ARG A 230 14.52 1.06 -2.20
CA ARG A 230 13.41 1.21 -3.14
C ARG A 230 13.82 0.81 -4.55
N ILE A 231 12.84 0.40 -5.34
CA ILE A 231 12.92 0.29 -6.80
C ILE A 231 12.19 1.49 -7.38
N GLN A 232 12.89 2.29 -8.19
CA GLN A 232 12.30 3.42 -8.90
C GLN A 232 11.94 2.98 -10.31
N LEU A 233 10.66 3.15 -10.69
CA LEU A 233 10.19 2.91 -12.05
C LEU A 233 10.28 4.19 -12.88
N SER A 234 10.52 4.02 -14.18
CA SER A 234 10.53 5.09 -15.16
C SER A 234 9.11 5.63 -15.42
N LYS A 235 9.01 6.84 -15.96
CA LYS A 235 7.72 7.42 -16.36
C LYS A 235 7.13 6.74 -17.60
N GLU A 236 7.98 6.11 -18.39
CA GLU A 236 7.62 5.37 -19.60
C GLU A 236 7.11 3.96 -19.29
N ASP A 237 7.40 3.44 -18.09
CA ASP A 237 6.88 2.14 -17.65
C ASP A 237 5.39 2.24 -17.29
N PRO A 238 4.61 1.13 -17.33
CA PRO A 238 3.28 1.09 -16.75
C PRO A 238 3.27 1.55 -15.28
N ALA A 239 2.24 2.28 -14.87
CA ALA A 239 2.16 2.81 -13.51
C ALA A 239 1.88 1.69 -12.49
N PRO A 240 2.68 1.56 -11.40
CA PRO A 240 2.49 0.45 -10.48
C PRO A 240 1.27 0.70 -9.57
N HIS A 241 0.38 -0.32 -9.47
CA HIS A 241 -0.75 -0.34 -8.54
C HIS A 241 -0.72 -1.56 -7.63
N GLY A 242 -1.10 -2.74 -8.12
CA GLY A 242 -1.06 -3.98 -7.36
C GLY A 242 0.31 -4.63 -7.40
N LEU A 243 0.65 -5.42 -6.40
CA LEU A 243 1.96 -6.03 -6.26
C LEU A 243 1.86 -7.43 -5.68
N ASP A 244 2.59 -8.36 -6.25
CA ASP A 244 2.90 -9.63 -5.60
C ASP A 244 4.28 -10.14 -6.02
N ILE A 245 4.70 -11.25 -5.42
CA ILE A 245 5.97 -11.91 -5.69
C ILE A 245 5.72 -13.37 -6.05
N ASP A 246 6.37 -13.85 -7.10
CA ASP A 246 6.25 -15.26 -7.49
C ASP A 246 7.16 -16.19 -6.66
N ALA A 247 7.01 -17.49 -6.85
CA ALA A 247 7.80 -18.49 -6.14
C ALA A 247 9.32 -18.44 -6.43
N LYS A 248 9.72 -17.71 -7.47
CA LYS A 248 11.15 -17.47 -7.82
C LYS A 248 11.70 -16.20 -7.18
N GLY A 249 10.86 -15.44 -6.46
CA GLY A 249 11.23 -14.18 -5.83
C GLY A 249 11.22 -12.98 -6.80
N VAL A 250 10.53 -13.08 -7.92
CA VAL A 250 10.36 -12.00 -8.88
C VAL A 250 9.11 -11.20 -8.52
N LEU A 251 9.24 -9.88 -8.43
CA LEU A 251 8.11 -8.98 -8.19
C LEU A 251 7.29 -8.79 -9.47
N TRP A 252 5.98 -8.93 -9.33
CA TRP A 252 4.99 -8.67 -10.37
C TRP A 252 4.09 -7.52 -9.94
N TYR A 253 3.71 -6.68 -10.88
CA TYR A 253 2.75 -5.61 -10.62
C TYR A 253 1.73 -5.45 -11.74
N CYS A 254 0.62 -4.81 -11.46
CA CYS A 254 -0.36 -4.42 -12.48
C CYS A 254 -0.46 -2.91 -12.60
N ASP A 255 -0.88 -2.45 -13.77
CA ASP A 255 -1.18 -1.05 -14.06
C ASP A 255 -2.69 -0.90 -14.33
N ALA A 256 -3.39 -0.25 -13.40
CA ALA A 256 -4.82 -0.03 -13.51
C ALA A 256 -5.21 0.85 -14.70
N ALA A 257 -4.34 1.78 -15.09
CA ALA A 257 -4.64 2.73 -16.18
C ALA A 257 -4.54 2.10 -17.58
N THR A 258 -3.56 1.19 -17.78
CA THR A 258 -3.28 0.61 -19.11
C THR A 258 -3.63 -0.88 -19.21
N GLY A 259 -3.96 -1.53 -18.09
CA GLY A 259 -4.37 -2.92 -18.03
C GLY A 259 -3.24 -3.95 -18.11
N TRP A 260 -1.97 -3.53 -18.09
CA TRP A 260 -0.84 -4.44 -18.19
C TRP A 260 -0.56 -5.16 -16.86
N ILE A 261 -0.30 -6.46 -16.97
CA ILE A 261 0.41 -7.24 -15.96
C ILE A 261 1.89 -7.23 -16.34
N CYS A 262 2.75 -6.88 -15.38
CA CYS A 262 4.17 -6.67 -15.57
C CYS A 262 4.98 -7.44 -14.54
N LYS A 263 6.24 -7.75 -14.87
CA LYS A 263 7.23 -8.25 -13.90
C LYS A 263 8.51 -7.43 -13.95
N LEU A 264 9.27 -7.45 -12.86
CA LEU A 264 10.56 -6.79 -12.72
C LEU A 264 11.69 -7.78 -12.95
N ALA A 265 12.50 -7.53 -13.98
CA ALA A 265 13.63 -8.35 -14.34
C ALA A 265 14.98 -7.78 -13.85
#